data_19b61c7e7347e49923e3cb3b939333aa
#
_entry.id   19b61c7e7347e49923e3cb3b939333aa
#
_cell.length_a   1.000
_cell.length_b   1.000
_cell.length_c   1.000
_cell.angle_alpha   90.00
_cell.angle_beta   90.00
_cell.angle_gamma   90.00
#
_symmetry.space_group_name_H-M   'P 1'
#
loop_
_entity.id
_entity.type
_entity.pdbx_description
1 polymer ?
#
loop_
_entity_poly.entity_id
_entity_poly.type
_entity_poly.pdbx_seq_one_letter_code
_entity_poly.pdbx_strand_id
1 'polypeptide(L)'
;MHIVAIHVAPGRRIPTRSVDSVIADEGKGLVGDRYHGTRHRHVTLQSREALDAAAAQLGRAVDSAATRRNITVDRGDIPTRPGTRIRIADVELEVVRLSAPCRLL
;
A
#
# COMPACT_ATOMS: atom_id res chain seq x y z
N MET A 1 -9.72 -5.20 -8.60
CA MET A 1 -8.52 -5.01 -7.76
C MET A 1 -8.76 -5.70 -6.42
N HIS A 2 -7.99 -6.74 -6.14
CA HIS A 2 -8.13 -7.50 -4.90
C HIS A 2 -6.84 -7.46 -4.11
N ILE A 3 -6.94 -7.44 -2.79
CA ILE A 3 -5.76 -7.44 -1.92
C ILE A 3 -5.18 -8.86 -1.89
N VAL A 4 -3.87 -8.97 -2.16
CA VAL A 4 -3.15 -10.24 -2.10
C VAL A 4 -2.08 -10.27 -1.01
N ALA A 5 -1.70 -9.12 -0.47
CA ALA A 5 -0.75 -9.07 0.65
C ALA A 5 -0.93 -7.76 1.43
N ILE A 6 -0.71 -7.83 2.73
CA ILE A 6 -0.75 -6.68 3.63
C ILE A 6 0.53 -6.69 4.47
N HIS A 7 1.22 -5.57 4.50
CA HIS A 7 2.43 -5.40 5.31
C HIS A 7 2.32 -4.13 6.15
N VAL A 8 2.69 -4.23 7.39
CA VAL A 8 2.79 -3.08 8.29
C VAL A 8 4.20 -2.96 8.83
N ALA A 9 4.68 -1.74 8.96
CA ALA A 9 6.00 -1.45 9.51
C ALA A 9 5.80 -0.82 10.89
N PRO A 10 6.12 -1.54 11.99
CA PRO A 10 5.90 -1.01 13.34
C PRO A 10 6.80 0.16 13.68
N GLY A 11 7.86 0.38 12.92
CA GLY A 11 8.75 1.51 13.15
C GLY A 11 9.67 1.76 11.96
N ARG A 12 10.38 2.89 12.02
CA ARG A 12 11.33 3.26 10.99
C ARG A 12 12.50 2.25 10.97
N ARG A 13 12.86 1.81 9.76
CA ARG A 13 13.95 0.84 9.54
C ARG A 13 13.74 -0.52 10.19
N ILE A 14 12.55 -0.76 10.73
CA ILE A 14 12.18 -2.07 11.22
C ILE A 14 11.55 -2.84 10.05
N PRO A 15 11.89 -4.12 9.85
CA PRO A 15 11.30 -4.91 8.78
C PRO A 15 9.78 -4.90 8.84
N THR A 16 9.14 -4.91 7.68
CA THR A 16 7.68 -4.99 7.62
C THR A 16 7.22 -6.35 8.09
N ARG A 17 6.03 -6.37 8.68
CA ARG A 17 5.37 -7.59 9.11
C ARG A 17 4.22 -7.90 8.17
N SER A 18 4.16 -9.13 7.68
CA SER A 18 3.02 -9.61 6.91
C SER A 18 1.88 -9.94 7.87
N VAL A 19 0.67 -9.47 7.55
CA VAL A 19 -0.51 -9.74 8.35
C VAL A 19 -1.66 -10.16 7.43
N ASP A 20 -2.59 -10.95 7.96
CA ASP A 20 -3.75 -11.42 7.20
C ASP A 20 -4.84 -10.35 7.11
N SER A 21 -4.88 -9.47 8.09
CA SER A 21 -5.85 -8.38 8.13
C SER A 21 -5.27 -7.20 8.91
N VAL A 22 -5.83 -6.03 8.68
CA VAL A 22 -5.43 -4.81 9.38
C VAL A 22 -6.66 -3.93 9.54
N ILE A 23 -6.69 -3.15 10.60
CA ILE A 23 -7.75 -2.17 10.81
C ILE A 23 -7.36 -0.87 10.15
N ALA A 24 -8.21 -0.39 9.24
CA ALA A 24 -8.05 0.91 8.61
C ALA A 24 -8.81 1.93 9.45
N ASP A 25 -8.06 2.82 10.07
CA ASP A 25 -8.60 3.84 10.97
C ASP A 25 -8.84 5.12 10.18
N GLU A 26 -10.10 5.49 10.04
CA GLU A 26 -10.54 6.63 9.22
C GLU A 26 -9.77 7.90 9.58
N GLY A 27 -9.19 8.52 8.56
CA GLY A 27 -8.44 9.76 8.75
C GLY A 27 -7.11 9.63 9.47
N LYS A 28 -6.68 8.41 9.82
CA LYS A 28 -5.44 8.17 10.56
C LYS A 28 -4.48 7.21 9.89
N GLY A 29 -4.97 6.15 9.27
CA GLY A 29 -4.13 5.16 8.60
C GLY A 29 -4.36 3.75 9.12
N LEU A 30 -3.36 2.89 8.94
CA LEU A 30 -3.44 1.50 9.34
C LEU A 30 -2.95 1.30 10.77
N VAL A 31 -3.77 0.69 11.60
CA VAL A 31 -3.40 0.39 13.00
C VAL A 31 -2.20 -0.56 13.01
N GLY A 32 -1.17 -0.21 13.77
CA GLY A 32 0.07 -0.98 13.86
C GLY A 32 1.14 -0.56 12.86
N ASP A 33 0.84 0.35 11.95
CA ASP A 33 1.82 0.89 11.03
C ASP A 33 2.40 2.21 11.56
N ARG A 34 3.68 2.46 11.24
CA ARG A 34 4.41 3.65 11.72
C ARG A 34 3.79 4.97 11.29
N TYR A 35 3.06 4.97 10.18
CA TYR A 35 2.43 6.18 9.67
C TYR A 35 1.01 6.41 10.18
N HIS A 36 0.53 5.56 11.10
CA HIS A 36 -0.75 5.77 11.76
C HIS A 36 -0.70 7.08 12.54
N GLY A 37 -1.69 7.94 12.30
CA GLY A 37 -1.76 9.26 12.93
C GLY A 37 -1.06 10.37 12.15
N THR A 38 -0.39 10.07 11.04
CA THR A 38 0.20 11.11 10.19
C THR A 38 -0.90 11.79 9.36
N ARG A 39 -0.58 12.94 8.81
CA ARG A 39 -1.55 13.73 8.04
C ARG A 39 -1.83 13.16 6.66
N HIS A 40 -0.80 12.70 5.94
CA HIS A 40 -0.90 12.38 4.52
C HIS A 40 -0.34 11.02 4.13
N ARG A 41 0.23 10.26 5.05
CA ARG A 41 0.91 9.01 4.73
C ARG A 41 0.23 7.82 5.38
N HIS A 42 -1.06 7.64 5.10
CA HIS A 42 -1.83 6.61 5.77
C HIS A 42 -1.59 5.21 5.20
N VAL A 43 -1.55 5.07 3.87
CA VAL A 43 -1.47 3.78 3.21
C VAL A 43 -0.66 3.93 1.93
N THR A 44 0.19 2.95 1.66
CA THR A 44 0.90 2.84 0.39
C THR A 44 0.41 1.63 -0.37
N LEU A 45 0.23 1.79 -1.68
CA LEU A 45 -0.32 0.75 -2.56
C LEU A 45 0.68 0.34 -3.62
N GLN A 46 0.62 -0.94 -4.02
CA GLN A 46 1.35 -1.45 -5.17
C GLN A 46 0.55 -2.58 -5.81
N SER A 47 0.86 -2.88 -7.06
CA SER A 47 0.23 -3.95 -7.82
C SER A 47 1.20 -5.11 -8.00
N ARG A 48 0.75 -6.34 -7.76
CA ARG A 48 1.55 -7.55 -8.03
C ARG A 48 1.91 -7.64 -9.51
N GLU A 49 0.97 -7.28 -10.38
CA GLU A 49 1.20 -7.24 -11.81
C GLU A 49 2.37 -6.32 -12.18
N ALA A 50 2.40 -5.12 -11.60
CA ALA A 50 3.49 -4.16 -11.85
C ALA A 50 4.82 -4.66 -11.28
N LEU A 51 4.80 -5.32 -10.12
CA LEU A 51 6.01 -5.91 -9.54
C LEU A 51 6.55 -7.05 -10.42
N ASP A 52 5.67 -7.87 -10.97
CA ASP A 52 6.06 -8.97 -11.85
C ASP A 52 6.65 -8.42 -13.16
N ALA A 53 6.09 -7.35 -13.71
CA ALA A 53 6.64 -6.70 -14.89
C ALA A 53 8.04 -6.13 -14.62
N ALA A 54 8.23 -5.50 -13.46
CA ALA A 54 9.55 -5.01 -13.06
C ALA A 54 10.54 -6.16 -12.85
N ALA A 55 10.09 -7.26 -12.25
CA ALA A 55 10.91 -8.45 -12.03
C ALA A 55 11.40 -9.05 -13.35
N ALA A 56 10.56 -9.06 -14.37
CA ALA A 56 10.92 -9.55 -15.69
C ALA A 56 12.05 -8.71 -16.30
N GLN A 57 12.02 -7.40 -16.13
CA GLN A 57 13.07 -6.50 -16.61
C GLN A 57 14.37 -6.67 -15.83
N LEU A 58 14.28 -6.92 -14.52
CA LEU A 58 15.45 -7.10 -13.66
C LEU A 58 16.04 -8.51 -13.75
N GLY A 59 15.30 -9.46 -14.32
CA GLY A 59 15.72 -10.84 -14.40
C GLY A 59 15.70 -11.59 -13.07
N ARG A 60 14.93 -11.11 -12.10
CA ARG A 60 14.78 -11.77 -10.79
C ARG A 60 13.41 -11.46 -10.19
N ALA A 61 12.94 -12.36 -9.33
CA ALA A 61 11.69 -12.16 -8.60
C ALA A 61 11.79 -11.01 -7.60
N VAL A 62 10.68 -10.27 -7.44
CA VAL A 62 10.57 -9.19 -6.46
C VAL A 62 9.46 -9.55 -5.48
N ASP A 63 9.82 -9.73 -4.21
CA ASP A 63 8.86 -9.98 -3.14
C ASP A 63 8.11 -8.70 -2.80
N SER A 64 6.81 -8.81 -2.54
CA SER A 64 6.00 -7.66 -2.13
C SER A 64 6.52 -6.98 -0.86
N ALA A 65 7.12 -7.74 0.06
CA ALA A 65 7.71 -7.20 1.29
C ALA A 65 8.94 -6.31 1.02
N ALA A 66 9.64 -6.53 -0.09
CA ALA A 66 10.88 -5.81 -0.39
C ALA A 66 10.67 -4.32 -0.66
N THR A 67 9.48 -3.93 -1.06
CA THR A 67 9.17 -2.53 -1.40
C THR A 67 8.71 -1.71 -0.20
N ARG A 68 8.44 -2.35 0.92
CA ARG A 68 7.92 -1.74 2.16
C ARG A 68 6.57 -1.04 1.97
N ARG A 69 5.80 -1.40 0.96
CA ARG A 69 4.44 -0.90 0.75
C ARG A 69 3.44 -1.69 1.57
N ASN A 70 2.37 -1.02 2.02
CA ASN A 70 1.39 -1.63 2.91
C ASN A 70 0.51 -2.66 2.19
N ILE A 71 -0.16 -2.25 1.12
CA ILE A 71 -1.18 -3.06 0.46
C ILE A 71 -0.69 -3.43 -0.93
N THR A 72 -0.64 -4.72 -1.20
CA THR A 72 -0.38 -5.25 -2.54
C THR A 72 -1.68 -5.79 -3.10
N VAL A 73 -2.10 -5.26 -4.24
CA VAL A 73 -3.26 -5.75 -4.97
C VAL A 73 -2.83 -6.67 -6.11
N ASP A 74 -3.73 -7.51 -6.60
CA ASP A 74 -3.42 -8.51 -7.62
C ASP A 74 -3.05 -7.86 -8.96
N ARG A 75 -3.88 -6.97 -9.47
CA ARG A 75 -3.71 -6.36 -10.78
C ARG A 75 -4.49 -5.05 -10.87
N GLY A 76 -4.27 -4.34 -11.96
CA GLY A 76 -4.92 -3.08 -12.25
C GLY A 76 -3.97 -1.93 -12.09
N ASP A 77 -4.30 -0.82 -12.71
CA ASP A 77 -3.52 0.40 -12.62
C ASP A 77 -3.89 1.14 -11.34
N ILE A 78 -2.87 1.40 -10.53
CA ILE A 78 -3.06 2.21 -9.34
C ILE A 78 -3.05 3.68 -9.78
N PRO A 79 -4.13 4.44 -9.51
CA PRO A 79 -4.18 5.84 -9.87
C PRO A 79 -3.06 6.61 -9.20
N THR A 80 -2.47 7.56 -9.95
CA THR A 80 -1.36 8.38 -9.46
C THR A 80 -1.70 9.85 -9.39
N ARG A 81 -2.83 10.25 -9.95
CA ARG A 81 -3.25 11.64 -9.96
C ARG A 81 -3.80 12.05 -8.59
N PRO A 82 -3.24 13.09 -7.95
CA PRO A 82 -3.74 13.55 -6.65
C PRO A 82 -5.24 13.87 -6.69
N GLY A 83 -5.95 13.49 -5.64
CA GLY A 83 -7.39 13.70 -5.52
C GLY A 83 -8.23 12.57 -6.08
N THR A 84 -7.66 11.63 -6.82
CA THR A 84 -8.40 10.48 -7.33
C THR A 84 -8.81 9.59 -6.17
N ARG A 85 -10.07 9.15 -6.16
CA ARG A 85 -10.60 8.26 -5.13
C ARG A 85 -10.71 6.85 -5.68
N ILE A 86 -10.34 5.88 -4.86
CA ILE A 86 -10.47 4.46 -5.19
C ILE A 86 -11.05 3.73 -3.99
N ARG A 87 -11.73 2.63 -4.27
CA ARG A 87 -12.26 1.75 -3.23
C ARG A 87 -11.57 0.41 -3.31
N ILE A 88 -11.06 -0.05 -2.17
CA ILE A 88 -10.49 -1.39 -2.04
C ILE A 88 -11.17 -2.04 -0.84
N ALA A 89 -11.78 -3.20 -1.06
CA ALA A 89 -12.63 -3.85 -0.05
C ALA A 89 -13.69 -2.85 0.44
N ASP A 90 -13.74 -2.58 1.74
CA ASP A 90 -14.72 -1.67 2.33
C ASP A 90 -14.17 -0.27 2.56
N VAL A 91 -12.97 0.03 2.10
CA VAL A 91 -12.31 1.30 2.37
C VAL A 91 -12.20 2.17 1.14
N GLU A 92 -12.39 3.47 1.35
CA GLU A 92 -12.18 4.47 0.33
C GLU A 92 -10.87 5.21 0.60
N LEU A 93 -10.08 5.37 -0.46
CA LEU A 93 -8.77 6.00 -0.39
C LEU A 93 -8.71 7.17 -1.35
N GLU A 94 -7.97 8.20 -0.98
CA GLU A 94 -7.68 9.33 -1.85
C GLU A 94 -6.20 9.38 -2.14
N VAL A 95 -5.85 9.43 -3.42
CA VAL A 95 -4.46 9.53 -3.87
C VAL A 95 -3.89 10.88 -3.45
N VAL A 96 -2.76 10.88 -2.75
CA VAL A 96 -2.09 12.09 -2.32
C VAL A 96 -1.05 12.52 -3.34
N ARG A 97 -0.24 11.58 -3.84
CA ARG A 97 0.76 11.86 -4.85
C ARG A 97 1.28 10.58 -5.51
N LEU A 98 2.02 10.77 -6.62
CA LEU A 98 2.62 9.66 -7.37
C LEU A 98 3.56 8.82 -6.50
N SER A 99 3.49 7.51 -6.65
CA SER A 99 4.30 6.48 -5.97
C SER A 99 4.32 6.66 -4.45
N ALA A 100 3.33 7.29 -3.92
CA ALA A 100 3.32 7.66 -2.54
C ALA A 100 2.00 7.26 -1.89
N PRO A 101 1.87 7.60 -0.62
CA PRO A 101 0.75 7.16 0.17
C PRO A 101 -0.59 7.70 -0.31
N CYS A 102 -1.61 6.94 0.01
CA CYS A 102 -2.99 7.37 -0.07
C CYS A 102 -3.47 7.76 1.33
N ARG A 103 -4.45 8.64 1.36
CA ARG A 103 -5.13 9.03 2.60
C ARG A 103 -6.42 8.22 2.73
N LEU A 104 -6.67 7.70 3.92
CA LEU A 104 -7.94 7.05 4.26
C LEU A 104 -9.00 8.12 4.47
N LEU A 105 -10.10 7.94 3.81
CA LEU A 105 -11.24 8.84 3.92
C LEU A 105 -12.26 8.31 4.91
#